data_c7c894c2ed36fc95f7d2833969a2b9b6
#
_entry.id   c7c894c2ed36fc95f7d2833969a2b9b6
#
_cell.length_a   1.000
_cell.length_b   1.000
_cell.length_c   1.000
_cell.angle_alpha   90.00
_cell.angle_beta   90.00
_cell.angle_gamma   90.00
#
_symmetry.space_group_name_H-M   'P 1'
#
loop_
_entity.id
_entity.type
_entity.pdbx_description
1 polymer ?
#
loop_
_entity_poly.entity_id
_entity_poly.type
_entity_poly.pdbx_seq_one_letter_code
_entity_poly.pdbx_strand_id
1 'polypeptide(L)'
;MDRILILGGGVGGTLAANLLARRLRRRLDDGSAELLLADEGGEHVYQPGFMYIAMGNQRPEGLRRPERSLLDRRVRLTVDRATRIDPEARLVDFESGQRLAYDHLVIATGSRIVPEEIEHFDAEAHHFYGADAAARLRAALDAFDGGRIVIGIAGMPYKCPPAPLEVAVLIESELRDRGLRDRSELHYCSPIGRAFTIESVSDMATPILAEKGIELHTFFNVESIDPRRKVVESLEGEELPYDLLVLVPPHRGAQLVVDSGLAPAAGWLPTDPHTLEVRGQEGIHAIGDATDLPLSKAGSTAHFEAPVVVERIMAAIERRAPDAKLGTYTGKVMCFFEVGDGKGTLLQFDYEHPPDPPAPNRLWHLGKVVFNRTYWHTVPKGRV
;
A
#
# COMPACT_ATOMS: atom_id res chain seq x y z
N MET A 1 5.95 -22.01 -26.22
CA MET A 1 6.28 -20.61 -25.87
C MET A 1 5.54 -20.31 -24.59
N ASP A 2 6.27 -19.94 -23.53
CA ASP A 2 5.65 -19.64 -22.22
C ASP A 2 5.25 -18.17 -22.17
N ARG A 3 3.97 -17.88 -21.91
CA ARG A 3 3.41 -16.52 -21.84
C ARG A 3 3.18 -16.13 -20.41
N ILE A 4 3.91 -15.13 -19.95
CA ILE A 4 3.77 -14.60 -18.59
C ILE A 4 3.13 -13.21 -18.68
N LEU A 5 1.99 -13.04 -18.03
CA LEU A 5 1.28 -11.77 -17.95
C LEU A 5 1.28 -11.26 -16.50
N ILE A 6 1.61 -9.99 -16.33
CA ILE A 6 1.58 -9.30 -15.04
C ILE A 6 0.58 -8.15 -15.16
N LEU A 7 -0.37 -8.06 -14.23
CA LEU A 7 -1.35 -6.98 -14.15
C LEU A 7 -0.98 -6.03 -13.01
N GLY A 8 -0.67 -4.79 -13.35
CA GLY A 8 -0.31 -3.70 -12.44
C GLY A 8 1.18 -3.36 -12.43
N GLY A 9 1.51 -2.09 -12.67
CA GLY A 9 2.86 -1.49 -12.70
C GLY A 9 3.29 -0.89 -11.36
N GLY A 10 2.77 -1.38 -10.23
CA GLY A 10 3.22 -0.99 -8.89
C GLY A 10 4.49 -1.71 -8.46
N VAL A 11 4.85 -1.56 -7.17
CA VAL A 11 6.08 -2.17 -6.59
C VAL A 11 6.21 -3.64 -6.93
N GLY A 12 5.15 -4.43 -6.68
CA GLY A 12 5.16 -5.88 -6.89
C GLY A 12 5.31 -6.26 -8.34
N GLY A 13 4.47 -5.71 -9.23
CA GLY A 13 4.47 -6.08 -10.66
C GLY A 13 5.74 -5.67 -11.38
N THR A 14 6.21 -4.43 -11.18
CA THR A 14 7.48 -3.96 -11.75
C THR A 14 8.67 -4.78 -11.30
N LEU A 15 8.73 -5.12 -10.01
CA LEU A 15 9.79 -5.94 -9.45
C LEU A 15 9.72 -7.37 -10.02
N ALA A 16 8.54 -8.01 -10.01
CA ALA A 16 8.36 -9.35 -10.57
C ALA A 16 8.75 -9.40 -12.05
N ALA A 17 8.33 -8.41 -12.85
CA ALA A 17 8.68 -8.30 -14.26
C ALA A 17 10.21 -8.23 -14.47
N ASN A 18 10.90 -7.41 -13.70
CA ASN A 18 12.34 -7.26 -13.82
C ASN A 18 13.11 -8.50 -13.34
N LEU A 19 12.63 -9.17 -12.31
CA LEU A 19 13.22 -10.43 -11.83
C LEU A 19 13.01 -11.56 -12.86
N LEU A 20 11.80 -11.71 -13.41
CA LEU A 20 11.50 -12.67 -14.47
C LEU A 20 12.33 -12.40 -15.74
N ALA A 21 12.42 -11.13 -16.16
CA ALA A 21 13.21 -10.76 -17.34
C ALA A 21 14.69 -11.16 -17.23
N ARG A 22 15.28 -11.08 -16.03
CA ARG A 22 16.66 -11.55 -15.77
C ARG A 22 16.78 -13.06 -15.82
N ARG A 23 15.85 -13.77 -15.19
CA ARG A 23 15.85 -15.24 -15.13
C ARG A 23 15.57 -15.86 -16.50
N LEU A 24 14.62 -15.30 -17.24
CA LEU A 24 14.19 -15.78 -18.56
C LEU A 24 14.96 -15.18 -19.72
N ARG A 25 16.05 -14.45 -19.48
CA ARG A 25 16.78 -13.67 -20.49
C ARG A 25 16.97 -14.40 -21.82
N ARG A 26 17.47 -15.64 -21.80
CA ARG A 26 17.72 -16.43 -23.02
C ARG A 26 16.42 -16.75 -23.74
N ARG A 27 15.38 -17.18 -23.02
CA ARG A 27 14.08 -17.54 -23.57
C ARG A 27 13.31 -16.35 -24.15
N LEU A 28 13.50 -15.16 -23.57
CA LEU A 28 12.95 -13.92 -24.10
C LEU A 28 13.71 -13.45 -25.35
N ASP A 29 15.04 -13.64 -25.38
CA ASP A 29 15.89 -13.24 -26.52
C ASP A 29 15.67 -14.18 -27.73
N ASP A 30 15.36 -15.48 -27.54
CA ASP A 30 15.09 -16.45 -28.60
C ASP A 30 13.61 -16.64 -28.94
N GLY A 31 12.70 -15.94 -28.23
CA GLY A 31 11.26 -15.98 -28.46
C GLY A 31 10.56 -17.24 -27.93
N SER A 32 11.22 -18.07 -27.11
CA SER A 32 10.59 -19.23 -26.48
C SER A 32 9.76 -18.87 -25.23
N ALA A 33 9.85 -17.61 -24.75
CA ALA A 33 8.98 -17.03 -23.74
C ALA A 33 8.58 -15.60 -24.14
N GLU A 34 7.43 -15.15 -23.64
CA GLU A 34 6.94 -13.79 -23.74
C GLU A 34 6.60 -13.27 -22.33
N LEU A 35 7.02 -12.04 -22.02
CA LEU A 35 6.77 -11.40 -20.73
C LEU A 35 6.14 -10.04 -20.95
N LEU A 36 4.89 -9.91 -20.50
CA LEU A 36 4.10 -8.69 -20.60
C LEU A 36 3.79 -8.15 -19.21
N LEU A 37 3.83 -6.83 -19.08
CA LEU A 37 3.24 -6.10 -17.99
C LEU A 37 2.15 -5.20 -18.55
N ALA A 38 0.94 -5.31 -18.03
CA ALA A 38 -0.18 -4.43 -18.37
C ALA A 38 -0.49 -3.53 -17.18
N ASP A 39 -0.58 -2.23 -17.44
CA ASP A 39 -0.89 -1.20 -16.45
C ASP A 39 -1.77 -0.13 -17.07
N GLU A 40 -2.80 0.33 -16.36
CA GLU A 40 -3.77 1.29 -16.92
C GLU A 40 -3.18 2.69 -17.10
N GLY A 41 -2.28 3.13 -16.20
CA GLY A 41 -1.72 4.47 -16.20
C GLY A 41 -0.37 4.60 -16.91
N GLY A 42 0.36 3.50 -17.06
CA GLY A 42 1.71 3.50 -17.62
C GLY A 42 2.76 4.26 -16.80
N GLU A 43 2.42 4.60 -15.56
CA GLU A 43 3.27 5.31 -14.61
C GLU A 43 3.45 4.54 -13.31
N HIS A 44 4.68 4.40 -12.87
CA HIS A 44 4.99 3.92 -11.54
C HIS A 44 4.92 5.08 -10.54
N VAL A 45 4.12 4.88 -9.48
CA VAL A 45 3.92 5.89 -8.44
C VAL A 45 4.54 5.42 -7.12
N TYR A 46 5.43 6.22 -6.56
CA TYR A 46 5.99 5.98 -5.23
C TYR A 46 5.01 6.45 -4.14
N GLN A 47 4.04 5.60 -3.79
CA GLN A 47 2.96 5.93 -2.86
C GLN A 47 3.43 6.34 -1.44
N PRO A 48 4.51 5.75 -0.85
CA PRO A 48 5.00 6.20 0.45
C PRO A 48 5.39 7.70 0.49
N GLY A 49 5.64 8.30 -0.67
CA GLY A 49 5.91 9.72 -0.81
C GLY A 49 4.72 10.65 -0.59
N PHE A 50 3.48 10.15 -0.65
CA PHE A 50 2.29 10.98 -0.47
C PHE A 50 2.23 11.66 0.90
N MET A 51 2.65 10.97 1.96
CA MET A 51 2.77 11.55 3.29
C MET A 51 3.72 12.78 3.28
N TYR A 52 4.82 12.72 2.54
CA TYR A 52 5.77 13.84 2.44
C TYR A 52 5.23 15.01 1.61
N ILE A 53 4.29 14.77 0.67
CA ILE A 53 3.53 15.86 0.03
C ILE A 53 2.68 16.56 1.09
N ALA A 54 1.92 15.80 1.88
CA ALA A 54 1.07 16.34 2.95
C ALA A 54 1.88 17.14 4.00
N MET A 55 3.12 16.72 4.26
CA MET A 55 4.04 17.45 5.18
C MET A 55 4.88 18.53 4.49
N GLY A 56 4.61 18.89 3.23
CA GLY A 56 5.31 19.96 2.52
C GLY A 56 6.75 19.66 2.09
N ASN A 57 7.23 18.43 2.25
CA ASN A 57 8.61 18.03 2.02
C ASN A 57 8.86 17.43 0.62
N GLN A 58 7.80 17.21 -0.18
CA GLN A 58 7.87 16.57 -1.50
C GLN A 58 6.85 17.20 -2.46
N ARG A 59 7.17 17.20 -3.74
CA ARG A 59 6.24 17.60 -4.82
C ARG A 59 5.67 16.38 -5.52
N PRO A 60 4.40 16.43 -5.98
CA PRO A 60 3.73 15.29 -6.65
C PRO A 60 4.52 14.73 -7.83
N GLU A 61 5.14 15.59 -8.65
CA GLU A 61 5.87 15.22 -9.86
C GLU A 61 7.12 14.37 -9.55
N GLY A 62 7.70 14.53 -8.37
CA GLY A 62 8.86 13.76 -7.90
C GLY A 62 8.55 12.29 -7.62
N LEU A 63 7.26 11.97 -7.44
CA LEU A 63 6.80 10.64 -7.05
C LEU A 63 6.36 9.77 -8.22
N ARG A 64 6.49 10.22 -9.45
CA ARG A 64 6.06 9.49 -10.66
C ARG A 64 7.22 9.26 -11.61
N ARG A 65 7.23 8.12 -12.26
CA ARG A 65 8.15 7.78 -13.36
C ARG A 65 7.38 7.01 -14.42
N PRO A 66 7.64 7.23 -15.72
CA PRO A 66 7.12 6.37 -16.76
C PRO A 66 7.51 4.91 -16.47
N GLU A 67 6.53 4.00 -16.40
CA GLU A 67 6.77 2.58 -16.08
C GLU A 67 7.82 1.98 -17.01
N ARG A 68 7.78 2.30 -18.30
CA ARG A 68 8.77 1.85 -19.29
C ARG A 68 10.23 2.14 -18.89
N SER A 69 10.47 3.23 -18.16
CA SER A 69 11.83 3.63 -17.74
C SER A 69 12.42 2.74 -16.63
N LEU A 70 11.57 2.01 -15.93
CA LEU A 70 11.95 1.13 -14.83
C LEU A 70 12.08 -0.32 -15.25
N LEU A 71 11.42 -0.71 -16.35
CA LEU A 71 11.38 -2.08 -16.83
C LEU A 71 12.62 -2.45 -17.67
N ASP A 72 13.04 -3.73 -17.58
CA ASP A 72 13.96 -4.33 -18.53
C ASP A 72 13.39 -4.20 -19.96
N ARG A 73 14.28 -4.03 -20.95
CA ARG A 73 13.88 -3.85 -22.35
C ARG A 73 13.10 -5.04 -22.92
N ARG A 74 13.26 -6.24 -22.34
CA ARG A 74 12.60 -7.48 -22.76
C ARG A 74 11.17 -7.58 -22.28
N VAL A 75 10.78 -6.79 -21.26
CA VAL A 75 9.39 -6.73 -20.79
C VAL A 75 8.60 -5.90 -21.79
N ARG A 76 7.57 -6.45 -22.37
CA ARG A 76 6.60 -5.70 -23.16
C ARG A 76 5.63 -4.98 -22.22
N LEU A 77 5.53 -3.67 -22.33
CA LEU A 77 4.55 -2.86 -21.59
C LEU A 77 3.33 -2.63 -22.47
N THR A 78 2.16 -2.92 -21.91
CA THR A 78 0.85 -2.56 -22.47
C THR A 78 0.21 -1.55 -21.53
N VAL A 79 -0.07 -0.34 -22.03
CA VAL A 79 -0.79 0.68 -21.25
C VAL A 79 -2.26 0.57 -21.64
N ASP A 80 -3.00 -0.19 -20.83
CA ASP A 80 -4.42 -0.47 -21.07
C ASP A 80 -5.01 -1.06 -19.78
N ARG A 81 -6.31 -0.82 -19.58
CA ARG A 81 -7.03 -1.31 -18.41
C ARG A 81 -7.58 -2.71 -18.65
N ALA A 82 -7.17 -3.67 -17.82
CA ALA A 82 -7.78 -5.00 -17.81
C ALA A 82 -9.21 -4.91 -17.27
N THR A 83 -10.16 -5.51 -17.98
CA THR A 83 -11.60 -5.46 -17.65
C THR A 83 -12.16 -6.79 -17.18
N ARG A 84 -11.54 -7.91 -17.58
CA ARG A 84 -11.95 -9.25 -17.17
C ARG A 84 -10.79 -10.23 -17.24
N ILE A 85 -10.71 -11.12 -16.26
CA ILE A 85 -9.85 -12.30 -16.25
C ILE A 85 -10.74 -13.52 -16.43
N ASP A 86 -10.43 -14.36 -17.41
CA ASP A 86 -11.06 -15.66 -17.62
C ASP A 86 -10.02 -16.75 -17.27
N PRO A 87 -10.10 -17.35 -16.07
CA PRO A 87 -9.12 -18.35 -15.65
C PRO A 87 -9.23 -19.67 -16.41
N GLU A 88 -10.43 -20.06 -16.85
CA GLU A 88 -10.64 -21.30 -17.59
C GLU A 88 -10.07 -21.22 -19.01
N ALA A 89 -10.33 -20.10 -19.69
CA ALA A 89 -9.78 -19.84 -21.03
C ALA A 89 -8.32 -19.36 -20.99
N ARG A 90 -7.80 -18.99 -19.81
CA ARG A 90 -6.48 -18.35 -19.62
C ARG A 90 -6.30 -17.10 -20.46
N LEU A 91 -7.30 -16.21 -20.39
CA LEU A 91 -7.36 -14.96 -21.14
C LEU A 91 -7.61 -13.77 -20.22
N VAL A 92 -7.07 -12.62 -20.60
CA VAL A 92 -7.41 -11.32 -20.00
C VAL A 92 -7.96 -10.41 -21.10
N ASP A 93 -9.13 -9.82 -20.86
CA ASP A 93 -9.76 -8.84 -21.71
C ASP A 93 -9.36 -7.43 -21.27
N PHE A 94 -9.18 -6.52 -22.23
CA PHE A 94 -8.79 -5.13 -22.01
C PHE A 94 -9.81 -4.16 -22.58
N GLU A 95 -9.81 -2.93 -22.06
CA GLU A 95 -10.74 -1.86 -22.47
C GLU A 95 -10.65 -1.50 -23.95
N SER A 96 -9.44 -1.57 -24.54
CA SER A 96 -9.21 -1.40 -25.97
C SER A 96 -9.85 -2.48 -26.86
N GLY A 97 -10.39 -3.53 -26.26
CA GLY A 97 -10.84 -4.74 -26.95
C GLY A 97 -9.71 -5.76 -27.22
N GLN A 98 -8.49 -5.46 -26.81
CA GLN A 98 -7.39 -6.43 -26.88
C GLN A 98 -7.68 -7.60 -25.92
N ARG A 99 -7.22 -8.77 -26.31
CA ARG A 99 -7.32 -10.02 -25.56
C ARG A 99 -5.96 -10.68 -25.47
N LEU A 100 -5.45 -10.91 -24.27
CA LEU A 100 -4.14 -11.50 -24.06
C LEU A 100 -4.27 -12.86 -23.37
N ALA A 101 -3.61 -13.85 -23.98
CA ALA A 101 -3.53 -15.19 -23.41
C ALA A 101 -2.30 -15.30 -22.50
N TYR A 102 -2.41 -16.10 -21.43
CA TYR A 102 -1.31 -16.37 -20.51
C TYR A 102 -1.20 -17.86 -20.18
N ASP A 103 0.00 -18.28 -19.85
CA ASP A 103 0.28 -19.57 -19.23
C ASP A 103 0.51 -19.37 -17.71
N HIS A 104 1.06 -18.19 -17.33
CA HIS A 104 1.23 -17.73 -15.96
C HIS A 104 0.71 -16.30 -15.80
N LEU A 105 -0.07 -16.05 -14.76
CA LEU A 105 -0.62 -14.74 -14.45
C LEU A 105 -0.16 -14.27 -13.07
N VAL A 106 0.31 -13.03 -12.98
CA VAL A 106 0.58 -12.35 -11.70
C VAL A 106 -0.36 -11.17 -11.55
N ILE A 107 -1.21 -11.20 -10.53
CA ILE A 107 -2.13 -10.11 -10.18
C ILE A 107 -1.46 -9.23 -9.13
N ALA A 108 -0.99 -8.06 -9.53
CA ALA A 108 -0.32 -7.05 -8.71
C ALA A 108 -1.07 -5.71 -8.77
N THR A 109 -2.39 -5.76 -8.90
CA THR A 109 -3.27 -4.60 -9.10
C THR A 109 -3.42 -3.72 -7.87
N GLY A 110 -2.89 -4.15 -6.72
CA GLY A 110 -2.96 -3.39 -5.48
C GLY A 110 -4.37 -3.24 -4.94
N SER A 111 -4.65 -2.09 -4.32
CA SER A 111 -5.94 -1.75 -3.75
C SER A 111 -6.36 -0.33 -4.12
N ARG A 112 -7.66 -0.07 -4.15
CA ARG A 112 -8.27 1.25 -4.37
C ARG A 112 -8.85 1.81 -3.08
N ILE A 113 -8.93 3.11 -2.98
CA ILE A 113 -9.70 3.80 -1.94
C ILE A 113 -11.14 3.95 -2.40
N VAL A 114 -12.07 3.95 -1.45
CA VAL A 114 -13.52 4.09 -1.70
C VAL A 114 -14.13 5.08 -0.70
N PRO A 115 -13.74 6.36 -0.76
CA PRO A 115 -14.23 7.39 0.15
C PRO A 115 -15.75 7.53 0.09
N GLU A 116 -16.37 7.20 -1.05
CA GLU A 116 -17.80 7.22 -1.28
C GLU A 116 -18.62 6.27 -0.35
N GLU A 117 -17.98 5.35 0.35
CA GLU A 117 -18.64 4.51 1.35
C GLU A 117 -18.99 5.27 2.64
N ILE A 118 -18.39 6.45 2.87
CA ILE A 118 -18.72 7.33 3.99
C ILE A 118 -19.35 8.61 3.43
N GLU A 119 -20.58 8.88 3.82
CA GLU A 119 -21.29 10.07 3.36
C GLU A 119 -20.54 11.35 3.76
N HIS A 120 -20.47 12.31 2.85
CA HIS A 120 -19.74 13.58 2.98
C HIS A 120 -18.21 13.48 3.09
N PHE A 121 -17.60 12.31 2.92
CA PHE A 121 -16.15 12.15 3.05
C PHE A 121 -15.38 13.12 2.15
N ASP A 122 -15.67 13.14 0.86
CA ASP A 122 -14.91 13.97 -0.11
C ASP A 122 -15.08 15.47 0.10
N ALA A 123 -16.18 15.88 0.74
CA ALA A 123 -16.46 17.30 1.02
C ALA A 123 -15.80 17.78 2.33
N GLU A 124 -15.63 16.91 3.30
CA GLU A 124 -15.29 17.28 4.67
C GLU A 124 -13.93 16.72 5.13
N ALA A 125 -13.57 15.53 4.68
CA ALA A 125 -12.36 14.88 5.12
C ALA A 125 -11.20 15.08 4.13
N HIS A 126 -10.03 15.30 4.68
CA HIS A 126 -8.76 15.25 3.95
C HIS A 126 -8.11 13.88 4.15
N HIS A 127 -7.29 13.47 3.18
CA HIS A 127 -6.47 12.28 3.29
C HIS A 127 -5.17 12.40 2.49
N PHE A 128 -4.25 11.44 2.69
CA PHE A 128 -2.93 11.42 2.02
C PHE A 128 -2.69 10.11 1.24
N TYR A 129 -3.75 9.45 0.77
CA TYR A 129 -3.68 8.20 -0.02
C TYR A 129 -3.71 8.43 -1.53
N GLY A 130 -3.36 9.62 -1.97
CA GLY A 130 -3.20 10.03 -3.36
C GLY A 130 -2.45 11.36 -3.44
N ALA A 131 -1.74 11.62 -4.54
CA ALA A 131 -0.90 12.81 -4.67
C ALA A 131 -1.71 14.12 -4.56
N ASP A 132 -2.85 14.19 -5.24
CA ASP A 132 -3.72 15.37 -5.23
C ASP A 132 -4.40 15.56 -3.87
N ALA A 133 -4.82 14.46 -3.24
CA ALA A 133 -5.40 14.51 -1.90
C ALA A 133 -4.37 14.95 -0.85
N ALA A 134 -3.14 14.46 -0.94
CA ALA A 134 -2.04 14.89 -0.07
C ALA A 134 -1.71 16.37 -0.26
N ALA A 135 -1.78 16.88 -1.49
CA ALA A 135 -1.61 18.31 -1.77
C ALA A 135 -2.77 19.16 -1.18
N ARG A 136 -4.01 18.65 -1.25
CA ARG A 136 -5.16 19.31 -0.57
C ARG A 136 -4.99 19.32 0.95
N LEU A 137 -4.56 18.20 1.54
CA LEU A 137 -4.26 18.16 2.98
C LEU A 137 -3.15 19.18 3.34
N ARG A 138 -2.09 19.28 2.52
CA ARG A 138 -1.05 20.30 2.72
C ARG A 138 -1.65 21.70 2.75
N ALA A 139 -2.46 22.07 1.77
CA ALA A 139 -3.10 23.37 1.71
C ALA A 139 -4.01 23.65 2.92
N ALA A 140 -4.73 22.62 3.39
CA ALA A 140 -5.57 22.74 4.60
C ALA A 140 -4.72 22.94 5.86
N LEU A 141 -3.61 22.22 6.00
CA LEU A 141 -2.66 22.40 7.10
C LEU A 141 -2.01 23.79 7.06
N ASP A 142 -1.65 24.32 5.88
CA ASP A 142 -1.10 25.67 5.73
C ASP A 142 -2.09 26.76 6.18
N ALA A 143 -3.37 26.56 5.89
CA ALA A 143 -4.45 27.48 6.26
C ALA A 143 -4.89 27.34 7.72
N PHE A 144 -4.53 26.24 8.38
CA PHE A 144 -4.95 25.97 9.76
C PHE A 144 -4.23 26.92 10.74
N ASP A 145 -5.01 27.57 11.59
CA ASP A 145 -4.54 28.58 12.53
C ASP A 145 -4.89 28.27 14.00
N GLY A 146 -5.27 27.02 14.29
CA GLY A 146 -5.67 26.54 15.61
C GLY A 146 -7.07 25.93 15.59
N GLY A 147 -7.41 25.18 16.63
CA GLY A 147 -8.65 24.43 16.74
C GLY A 147 -8.41 22.93 16.87
N ARG A 148 -9.41 22.13 16.57
CA ARG A 148 -9.37 20.68 16.75
C ARG A 148 -9.08 19.96 15.43
N ILE A 149 -8.02 19.15 15.43
CA ILE A 149 -7.70 18.23 14.34
C ILE A 149 -8.07 16.82 14.79
N VAL A 150 -8.97 16.17 14.05
CA VAL A 150 -9.31 14.76 14.23
C VAL A 150 -8.65 13.95 13.13
N ILE A 151 -7.82 12.96 13.50
CA ILE A 151 -7.15 12.04 12.60
C ILE A 151 -7.71 10.65 12.88
N GLY A 152 -8.25 9.96 11.86
CA GLY A 152 -8.92 8.69 12.10
C GLY A 152 -8.81 7.70 10.95
N ILE A 153 -9.28 6.48 11.20
CA ILE A 153 -9.31 5.37 10.27
C ILE A 153 -10.77 5.03 9.99
N ALA A 154 -11.24 5.32 8.75
CA ALA A 154 -12.65 5.12 8.39
C ALA A 154 -12.96 3.70 7.87
N GLY A 155 -11.97 2.84 7.74
CA GLY A 155 -12.21 1.46 7.32
C GLY A 155 -10.98 0.57 7.38
N MET A 156 -11.21 -0.72 7.60
CA MET A 156 -10.16 -1.75 7.63
C MET A 156 -10.48 -2.86 6.63
N PRO A 157 -9.46 -3.51 6.02
CA PRO A 157 -8.05 -3.16 6.06
C PRO A 157 -7.73 -1.94 5.18
N TYR A 158 -6.58 -1.30 5.42
CA TYR A 158 -6.10 -0.15 4.65
C TYR A 158 -4.59 -0.25 4.34
N LYS A 159 -4.11 0.52 3.37
CA LYS A 159 -2.69 0.56 2.97
C LYS A 159 -1.84 1.27 4.02
N CYS A 160 -0.60 0.78 4.19
CA CYS A 160 0.41 1.39 5.05
C CYS A 160 -0.10 1.62 6.48
N PRO A 161 -0.34 0.54 7.27
CA PRO A 161 -0.90 0.67 8.62
C PRO A 161 -0.20 1.68 9.55
N PRO A 162 1.13 1.89 9.51
CA PRO A 162 1.80 2.93 10.31
C PRO A 162 1.43 4.36 9.93
N ALA A 163 1.04 4.62 8.68
CA ALA A 163 0.94 5.98 8.14
C ALA A 163 -0.03 6.93 8.90
N PRO A 164 -1.20 6.50 9.40
CA PRO A 164 -2.07 7.38 10.17
C PRO A 164 -1.43 7.88 11.47
N LEU A 165 -0.73 6.99 12.19
CA LEU A 165 0.04 7.37 13.39
C LEU A 165 1.21 8.30 13.05
N GLU A 166 1.94 7.99 11.96
CA GLU A 166 3.02 8.84 11.48
C GLU A 166 2.51 10.26 11.18
N VAL A 167 1.40 10.38 10.46
CA VAL A 167 0.81 11.68 10.13
C VAL A 167 0.38 12.43 11.38
N ALA A 168 -0.19 11.75 12.38
CA ALA A 168 -0.59 12.38 13.63
C ALA A 168 0.60 13.02 14.37
N VAL A 169 1.70 12.28 14.53
CA VAL A 169 2.90 12.80 15.20
C VAL A 169 3.67 13.82 14.38
N LEU A 170 3.60 13.75 13.04
CA LEU A 170 4.21 14.74 12.15
C LEU A 170 3.42 16.05 12.14
N ILE A 171 2.08 16.01 12.14
CA ILE A 171 1.22 17.18 12.29
C ILE A 171 1.50 17.86 13.65
N GLU A 172 1.59 17.08 14.74
CA GLU A 172 1.96 17.64 16.06
C GLU A 172 3.28 18.40 16.01
N SER A 173 4.31 17.79 15.42
CA SER A 173 5.63 18.42 15.29
C SER A 173 5.57 19.71 14.46
N GLU A 174 4.82 19.71 13.36
CA GLU A 174 4.62 20.91 12.53
C GLU A 174 3.88 22.01 13.28
N LEU A 175 2.82 21.69 14.01
CA LEU A 175 2.08 22.69 14.82
C LEU A 175 2.97 23.32 15.88
N ARG A 176 3.86 22.54 16.49
CA ARG A 176 4.84 23.05 17.44
C ARG A 176 5.85 23.97 16.77
N ASP A 177 6.40 23.57 15.64
CA ASP A 177 7.35 24.40 14.87
C ASP A 177 6.73 25.73 14.39
N ARG A 178 5.42 25.73 14.13
CA ARG A 178 4.64 26.93 13.76
C ARG A 178 4.15 27.74 14.97
N GLY A 179 4.36 27.30 16.21
CA GLY A 179 3.85 27.95 17.40
C GLY A 179 2.32 27.87 17.55
N LEU A 180 1.70 26.86 16.94
CA LEU A 180 0.24 26.63 16.97
C LEU A 180 -0.20 25.57 17.97
N ARG A 181 0.76 24.81 18.55
CA ARG A 181 0.45 23.63 19.35
C ARG A 181 -0.44 23.94 20.57
N ASP A 182 -0.17 25.04 21.26
CA ASP A 182 -0.89 25.41 22.50
C ASP A 182 -2.35 25.85 22.25
N ARG A 183 -2.72 26.11 21.01
CA ARG A 183 -4.10 26.46 20.61
C ARG A 183 -4.71 25.42 19.67
N SER A 184 -4.14 24.21 19.68
CA SER A 184 -4.63 23.09 18.88
C SER A 184 -4.87 21.86 19.75
N GLU A 185 -6.00 21.21 19.55
CA GLU A 185 -6.32 19.91 20.11
C GLU A 185 -6.11 18.85 19.01
N LEU A 186 -5.41 17.75 19.34
CA LEU A 186 -5.20 16.66 18.41
C LEU A 186 -5.83 15.37 18.95
N HIS A 187 -6.64 14.73 18.13
CA HIS A 187 -7.32 13.48 18.43
C HIS A 187 -6.93 12.43 17.40
N TYR A 188 -6.59 11.22 17.87
CA TYR A 188 -6.33 10.07 17.02
C TYR A 188 -7.38 8.99 17.27
N CYS A 189 -8.16 8.65 16.26
CA CYS A 189 -9.27 7.70 16.31
C CYS A 189 -8.88 6.37 15.70
N SER A 190 -8.91 5.32 16.52
CA SER A 190 -8.64 3.94 16.11
C SER A 190 -9.92 3.11 16.15
N PRO A 191 -10.25 2.32 15.11
CA PRO A 191 -11.45 1.47 15.08
C PRO A 191 -11.35 0.26 16.02
N ILE A 192 -10.19 0.00 16.60
CA ILE A 192 -9.93 -1.12 17.52
C ILE A 192 -9.58 -0.60 18.91
N GLY A 193 -9.54 -1.48 19.91
CA GLY A 193 -9.27 -1.16 21.32
C GLY A 193 -7.84 -0.70 21.66
N ARG A 194 -7.05 -0.26 20.66
CA ARG A 194 -5.67 0.17 20.82
C ARG A 194 -5.20 1.04 19.65
N ALA A 195 -4.06 1.72 19.80
CA ALA A 195 -3.56 2.66 18.79
C ALA A 195 -3.13 2.00 17.46
N PHE A 196 -2.74 0.72 17.49
CA PHE A 196 -2.25 -0.01 16.31
C PHE A 196 -2.70 -1.47 16.33
N THR A 197 -2.80 -2.10 15.16
CA THR A 197 -3.26 -3.50 15.04
C THR A 197 -2.35 -4.51 15.72
N ILE A 198 -1.05 -4.27 15.76
CA ILE A 198 -0.05 -5.14 16.41
C ILE A 198 0.24 -4.57 17.80
N GLU A 199 0.13 -5.41 18.83
CA GLU A 199 0.20 -5.01 20.24
C GLU A 199 1.52 -4.33 20.59
N SER A 200 2.66 -4.93 20.28
CA SER A 200 3.99 -4.34 20.58
C SER A 200 4.21 -2.97 19.94
N VAL A 201 3.64 -2.73 18.76
CA VAL A 201 3.66 -1.40 18.11
C VAL A 201 2.72 -0.42 18.81
N SER A 202 1.56 -0.90 19.25
CA SER A 202 0.63 -0.09 20.04
C SER A 202 1.24 0.33 21.37
N ASP A 203 1.92 -0.60 22.06
CA ASP A 203 2.61 -0.34 23.33
C ASP A 203 3.72 0.71 23.18
N MET A 204 4.41 0.71 22.04
CA MET A 204 5.38 1.75 21.72
C MET A 204 4.70 3.09 21.38
N ALA A 205 3.62 3.08 20.58
CA ALA A 205 3.01 4.29 20.03
C ALA A 205 2.15 5.03 21.07
N THR A 206 1.44 4.32 21.94
CA THR A 206 0.52 4.94 22.91
C THR A 206 1.19 5.96 23.84
N PRO A 207 2.35 5.65 24.48
CA PRO A 207 3.05 6.66 25.29
C PRO A 207 3.58 7.83 24.44
N ILE A 208 3.95 7.63 23.18
CA ILE A 208 4.37 8.72 22.28
C ILE A 208 3.20 9.66 21.99
N LEU A 209 2.01 9.13 21.73
CA LEU A 209 0.81 9.96 21.55
C LEU A 209 0.51 10.78 22.80
N ALA A 210 0.57 10.14 23.98
CA ALA A 210 0.33 10.81 25.26
C ALA A 210 1.37 11.91 25.55
N GLU A 211 2.66 11.65 25.33
CA GLU A 211 3.75 12.63 25.49
C GLU A 211 3.55 13.85 24.59
N LYS A 212 3.04 13.63 23.38
CA LYS A 212 2.75 14.68 22.39
C LYS A 212 1.38 15.35 22.61
N GLY A 213 0.62 14.94 23.64
CA GLY A 213 -0.70 15.46 23.93
C GLY A 213 -1.73 15.16 22.83
N ILE A 214 -1.57 14.04 22.14
CA ILE A 214 -2.54 13.54 21.15
C ILE A 214 -3.47 12.59 21.88
N GLU A 215 -4.76 12.94 21.94
CA GLU A 215 -5.79 12.13 22.60
C GLU A 215 -6.14 10.92 21.74
N LEU A 216 -6.07 9.72 22.35
CA LEU A 216 -6.37 8.45 21.68
C LEU A 216 -7.82 8.04 21.97
N HIS A 217 -8.63 7.92 20.93
CA HIS A 217 -9.98 7.35 20.95
C HIS A 217 -9.93 5.94 20.36
N THR A 218 -10.27 4.94 21.17
CA THR A 218 -10.31 3.54 20.74
C THR A 218 -11.74 3.08 20.51
N PHE A 219 -11.95 2.04 19.68
CA PHE A 219 -13.28 1.60 19.25
C PHE A 219 -14.07 2.72 18.56
N PHE A 220 -13.39 3.62 17.86
CA PHE A 220 -14.01 4.68 17.09
C PHE A 220 -14.16 4.24 15.64
N ASN A 221 -15.23 3.51 15.34
CA ASN A 221 -15.55 3.10 13.97
C ASN A 221 -16.36 4.20 13.29
N VAL A 222 -15.75 4.93 12.36
CA VAL A 222 -16.40 6.05 11.67
C VAL A 222 -17.67 5.58 10.97
N GLU A 223 -18.81 6.13 11.34
CA GLU A 223 -20.12 5.88 10.74
C GLU A 223 -20.51 6.99 9.77
N SER A 224 -20.44 8.25 10.24
CA SER A 224 -20.91 9.39 9.48
C SER A 224 -20.11 10.67 9.76
N ILE A 225 -20.27 11.64 8.88
CA ILE A 225 -19.72 12.98 9.01
C ILE A 225 -20.89 13.98 8.88
N ASP A 226 -21.14 14.79 9.92
CA ASP A 226 -22.12 15.87 9.86
C ASP A 226 -21.44 17.19 9.46
N PRO A 227 -21.61 17.66 8.22
CA PRO A 227 -20.94 18.87 7.74
C PRO A 227 -21.52 20.17 8.36
N ARG A 228 -22.75 20.13 8.89
CA ARG A 228 -23.39 21.31 9.51
C ARG A 228 -22.88 21.53 10.92
N ARG A 229 -22.74 20.44 11.67
CA ARG A 229 -22.24 20.45 13.05
C ARG A 229 -20.72 20.41 13.11
N LYS A 230 -20.05 20.07 12.00
CA LYS A 230 -18.60 19.77 11.94
C LYS A 230 -18.22 18.69 12.96
N VAL A 231 -18.92 17.56 12.90
CA VAL A 231 -18.75 16.43 13.81
C VAL A 231 -18.54 15.15 12.97
N VAL A 232 -17.57 14.33 13.38
CA VAL A 232 -17.46 12.94 12.94
C VAL A 232 -18.05 12.06 14.05
N GLU A 233 -18.86 11.09 13.63
CA GLU A 233 -19.63 10.20 14.51
C GLU A 233 -19.15 8.77 14.35
N SER A 234 -19.06 8.05 15.46
CA SER A 234 -18.72 6.62 15.45
C SER A 234 -19.97 5.75 15.59
N LEU A 235 -19.89 4.51 15.12
CA LEU A 235 -20.91 3.45 15.33
C LEU A 235 -21.20 3.21 16.81
N GLU A 236 -20.24 3.49 17.69
CA GLU A 236 -20.35 3.35 19.14
C GLU A 236 -21.07 4.54 19.79
N GLY A 237 -21.41 5.57 19.01
CA GLY A 237 -22.14 6.76 19.45
C GLY A 237 -21.26 7.86 20.05
N GLU A 238 -19.95 7.81 19.85
CA GLU A 238 -19.04 8.90 20.20
C GLU A 238 -19.05 9.96 19.09
N GLU A 239 -19.13 11.22 19.47
CA GLU A 239 -19.12 12.37 18.58
C GLU A 239 -17.88 13.23 18.84
N LEU A 240 -17.10 13.51 17.78
CA LEU A 240 -15.94 14.40 17.86
C LEU A 240 -16.13 15.59 16.93
N PRO A 241 -16.23 16.81 17.46
CA PRO A 241 -16.20 18.01 16.65
C PRO A 241 -14.79 18.24 16.09
N TYR A 242 -14.71 18.82 14.88
CA TYR A 242 -13.44 19.11 14.20
C TYR A 242 -13.44 20.47 13.52
N ASP A 243 -12.26 21.08 13.45
CA ASP A 243 -11.95 22.21 12.56
C ASP A 243 -11.21 21.70 11.32
N LEU A 244 -10.40 20.64 11.48
CA LEU A 244 -9.76 19.92 10.39
C LEU A 244 -9.92 18.40 10.60
N LEU A 245 -10.50 17.71 9.62
CA LEU A 245 -10.72 16.27 9.63
C LEU A 245 -9.77 15.58 8.65
N VAL A 246 -8.97 14.64 9.16
CA VAL A 246 -8.02 13.84 8.37
C VAL A 246 -8.35 12.37 8.54
N LEU A 247 -8.96 11.73 7.55
CA LEU A 247 -9.39 10.34 7.64
C LEU A 247 -8.67 9.46 6.63
N VAL A 248 -8.26 8.28 7.07
CA VAL A 248 -7.90 7.18 6.17
C VAL A 248 -9.17 6.68 5.50
N PRO A 249 -9.33 6.81 4.18
CA PRO A 249 -10.55 6.35 3.51
C PRO A 249 -10.66 4.83 3.57
N PRO A 250 -11.86 4.26 3.45
CA PRO A 250 -12.03 2.82 3.27
C PRO A 250 -11.29 2.34 2.02
N HIS A 251 -10.81 1.09 2.06
CA HIS A 251 -10.06 0.47 0.97
C HIS A 251 -10.75 -0.81 0.51
N ARG A 252 -10.63 -1.10 -0.78
CA ARG A 252 -11.08 -2.34 -1.43
C ARG A 252 -10.01 -2.85 -2.38
N GLY A 253 -10.04 -4.14 -2.67
CA GLY A 253 -9.26 -4.69 -3.78
C GLY A 253 -9.75 -4.18 -5.13
N ALA A 254 -9.08 -4.60 -6.19
CA ALA A 254 -9.43 -4.17 -7.55
C ALA A 254 -10.81 -4.71 -7.98
N GLN A 255 -11.63 -3.86 -8.62
CA GLN A 255 -12.93 -4.29 -9.13
C GLN A 255 -12.81 -5.40 -10.18
N LEU A 256 -11.76 -5.37 -10.97
CA LEU A 256 -11.41 -6.40 -11.95
C LEU A 256 -11.53 -7.83 -11.40
N VAL A 257 -11.01 -8.09 -10.21
CA VAL A 257 -10.99 -9.46 -9.64
C VAL A 257 -12.35 -9.88 -9.10
N VAL A 258 -13.19 -8.92 -8.68
CA VAL A 258 -14.60 -9.15 -8.31
C VAL A 258 -15.41 -9.50 -9.54
N ASP A 259 -15.31 -8.70 -10.59
CA ASP A 259 -16.05 -8.89 -11.85
C ASP A 259 -15.62 -10.17 -12.59
N SER A 260 -14.41 -10.65 -12.31
CA SER A 260 -13.90 -11.92 -12.84
C SER A 260 -14.26 -13.14 -11.98
N GLY A 261 -14.95 -12.96 -10.84
CA GLY A 261 -15.33 -14.06 -9.94
C GLY A 261 -14.16 -14.66 -9.15
N LEU A 262 -13.01 -13.98 -9.10
CA LEU A 262 -11.79 -14.43 -8.42
C LEU A 262 -11.74 -14.01 -6.95
N ALA A 263 -12.51 -13.01 -6.56
CA ALA A 263 -12.53 -12.46 -5.21
C ALA A 263 -13.96 -12.13 -4.75
N PRO A 264 -14.23 -12.12 -3.43
CA PRO A 264 -15.49 -11.62 -2.88
C PRO A 264 -15.65 -10.11 -3.13
N ALA A 265 -16.83 -9.55 -2.78
CA ALA A 265 -17.17 -8.14 -3.02
C ALA A 265 -16.15 -7.13 -2.48
N ALA A 266 -15.41 -7.46 -1.41
CA ALA A 266 -14.32 -6.63 -0.90
C ALA A 266 -13.10 -6.55 -1.83
N GLY A 267 -12.99 -7.44 -2.82
CA GLY A 267 -11.95 -7.43 -3.85
C GLY A 267 -10.58 -7.97 -3.42
N TRP A 268 -10.48 -8.59 -2.25
CA TRP A 268 -9.23 -9.21 -1.80
C TRP A 268 -9.15 -10.65 -2.32
N LEU A 269 -8.07 -10.97 -3.05
CA LEU A 269 -7.89 -12.28 -3.65
C LEU A 269 -7.57 -13.34 -2.58
N PRO A 270 -8.34 -14.44 -2.49
CA PRO A 270 -8.01 -15.58 -1.65
C PRO A 270 -6.67 -16.17 -2.07
N THR A 271 -5.64 -15.99 -1.25
CA THR A 271 -4.25 -16.30 -1.60
C THR A 271 -3.65 -17.30 -0.62
N ASP A 272 -2.88 -18.26 -1.12
CA ASP A 272 -2.11 -19.15 -0.26
C ASP A 272 -0.96 -18.36 0.40
N PRO A 273 -0.80 -18.41 1.73
CA PRO A 273 0.14 -17.55 2.43
C PRO A 273 1.61 -17.85 2.16
N HIS A 274 1.92 -19.03 1.65
CA HIS A 274 3.29 -19.47 1.43
C HIS A 274 3.67 -19.55 -0.04
N THR A 275 2.72 -19.89 -0.89
CA THR A 275 2.95 -20.04 -2.33
C THR A 275 2.56 -18.80 -3.12
N LEU A 276 1.71 -17.95 -2.55
CA LEU A 276 1.13 -16.77 -3.19
C LEU A 276 0.27 -17.10 -4.42
N GLU A 277 -0.14 -18.37 -4.56
CA GLU A 277 -1.08 -18.78 -5.60
C GLU A 277 -2.51 -18.41 -5.17
N VAL A 278 -3.30 -17.93 -6.12
CA VAL A 278 -4.73 -17.67 -5.88
C VAL A 278 -5.42 -19.02 -5.66
N ARG A 279 -6.10 -19.16 -4.53
CA ARG A 279 -6.70 -20.45 -4.13
C ARG A 279 -7.66 -20.97 -5.18
N GLY A 280 -7.41 -22.20 -5.62
CA GLY A 280 -8.21 -22.87 -6.64
C GLY A 280 -7.91 -22.44 -8.09
N GLN A 281 -6.85 -21.65 -8.32
CA GLN A 281 -6.48 -21.13 -9.63
C GLN A 281 -5.02 -21.44 -9.97
N GLU A 282 -4.78 -22.61 -10.56
CA GLU A 282 -3.44 -23.03 -10.94
C GLU A 282 -2.76 -22.05 -11.92
N GLY A 283 -1.54 -21.63 -11.60
CA GLY A 283 -0.74 -20.72 -12.44
C GLY A 283 -1.13 -19.27 -12.34
N ILE A 284 -2.04 -18.91 -11.42
CA ILE A 284 -2.40 -17.52 -11.09
C ILE A 284 -1.88 -17.18 -9.71
N HIS A 285 -1.03 -16.17 -9.62
CA HIS A 285 -0.45 -15.69 -8.36
C HIS A 285 -0.93 -14.27 -8.07
N ALA A 286 -1.04 -13.92 -6.78
CA ALA A 286 -1.36 -12.58 -6.33
C ALA A 286 -0.28 -12.06 -5.39
N ILE A 287 0.07 -10.77 -5.49
CA ILE A 287 1.07 -10.12 -4.65
C ILE A 287 0.64 -8.72 -4.21
N GLY A 288 1.17 -8.30 -3.06
CA GLY A 288 0.95 -6.99 -2.49
C GLY A 288 -0.46 -6.80 -1.94
N ASP A 289 -0.96 -5.58 -2.07
CA ASP A 289 -2.24 -5.20 -1.48
C ASP A 289 -3.45 -5.93 -2.09
N ALA A 290 -3.29 -6.61 -3.22
CA ALA A 290 -4.36 -7.37 -3.87
C ALA A 290 -4.79 -8.62 -3.09
N THR A 291 -3.93 -9.16 -2.24
CA THR A 291 -4.15 -10.42 -1.50
C THR A 291 -5.08 -10.25 -0.30
N ASP A 292 -5.69 -11.34 0.18
CA ASP A 292 -6.43 -11.39 1.44
C ASP A 292 -5.53 -11.71 2.66
N LEU A 293 -4.22 -11.76 2.48
CA LEU A 293 -3.28 -12.15 3.53
C LEU A 293 -3.39 -11.22 4.76
N PRO A 294 -3.30 -11.77 5.98
CA PRO A 294 -3.42 -11.01 7.24
C PRO A 294 -2.12 -10.24 7.55
N LEU A 295 -1.63 -9.49 6.57
CA LEU A 295 -0.39 -8.74 6.64
C LEU A 295 -0.64 -7.27 6.30
N SER A 296 0.35 -6.43 6.62
CA SER A 296 0.32 -5.03 6.21
C SER A 296 0.24 -4.91 4.69
N LYS A 297 -0.75 -4.18 4.19
CA LYS A 297 -0.82 -3.79 2.78
C LYS A 297 0.20 -2.69 2.54
N ALA A 298 1.40 -3.11 2.14
CA ALA A 298 2.57 -2.23 2.02
C ALA A 298 3.46 -2.63 0.84
N GLY A 299 4.20 -1.68 0.31
CA GLY A 299 5.15 -1.95 -0.76
C GLY A 299 6.24 -2.96 -0.39
N SER A 300 6.63 -3.02 0.88
CA SER A 300 7.59 -4.03 1.38
C SER A 300 7.03 -5.45 1.34
N THR A 301 5.74 -5.64 1.62
CA THR A 301 5.05 -6.92 1.48
C THR A 301 5.18 -7.41 0.05
N ALA A 302 4.75 -6.62 -0.92
CA ALA A 302 4.88 -6.93 -2.34
C ALA A 302 6.35 -7.18 -2.78
N HIS A 303 7.30 -6.45 -2.17
CA HIS A 303 8.73 -6.62 -2.44
C HIS A 303 9.24 -8.00 -2.03
N PHE A 304 8.85 -8.51 -0.85
CA PHE A 304 9.28 -9.82 -0.38
C PHE A 304 8.48 -10.98 -0.99
N GLU A 305 7.28 -10.72 -1.48
CA GLU A 305 6.44 -11.70 -2.19
C GLU A 305 6.93 -11.96 -3.63
N ALA A 306 7.34 -10.92 -4.35
CA ALA A 306 7.72 -11.03 -5.76
C ALA A 306 8.80 -12.08 -6.05
N PRO A 307 9.89 -12.23 -5.28
CA PRO A 307 10.88 -13.29 -5.49
C PRO A 307 10.31 -14.72 -5.38
N VAL A 308 9.35 -14.93 -4.47
CA VAL A 308 8.71 -16.23 -4.27
C VAL A 308 7.86 -16.60 -5.49
N VAL A 309 7.04 -15.68 -5.96
CA VAL A 309 6.23 -15.88 -7.18
C VAL A 309 7.13 -16.13 -8.39
N VAL A 310 8.20 -15.35 -8.54
CA VAL A 310 9.17 -15.55 -9.63
C VAL A 310 9.79 -16.93 -9.59
N GLU A 311 10.19 -17.43 -8.41
CA GLU A 311 10.75 -18.77 -8.28
C GLU A 311 9.74 -19.87 -8.68
N ARG A 312 8.46 -19.72 -8.31
CA ARG A 312 7.39 -20.67 -8.64
C ARG A 312 7.09 -20.69 -10.13
N ILE A 313 6.98 -19.52 -10.76
CA ILE A 313 6.81 -19.43 -12.22
C ILE A 313 8.02 -20.07 -12.94
N MET A 314 9.24 -19.81 -12.48
CA MET A 314 10.43 -20.43 -13.05
C MET A 314 10.43 -21.95 -12.89
N ALA A 315 10.04 -22.46 -11.73
CA ALA A 315 9.95 -23.89 -11.49
C ALA A 315 8.93 -24.57 -12.42
N ALA A 316 7.78 -23.95 -12.66
CA ALA A 316 6.77 -24.42 -13.59
C ALA A 316 7.28 -24.43 -15.04
N ILE A 317 7.91 -23.34 -15.50
CA ILE A 317 8.50 -23.23 -16.85
C ILE A 317 9.64 -24.25 -17.06
N GLU A 318 10.45 -24.49 -16.05
CA GLU A 318 11.56 -25.44 -16.06
C GLU A 318 11.10 -26.90 -15.81
N ARG A 319 9.82 -27.10 -15.52
CA ARG A 319 9.23 -28.40 -15.19
C ARG A 319 9.99 -29.12 -14.09
N ARG A 320 10.34 -28.36 -13.03
CA ARG A 320 11.04 -28.93 -11.87
C ARG A 320 10.16 -30.02 -11.24
N ALA A 321 10.83 -31.01 -10.62
CA ALA A 321 10.13 -32.11 -9.96
C ALA A 321 9.17 -31.58 -8.86
N PRO A 322 8.04 -32.25 -8.62
CA PRO A 322 7.04 -31.81 -7.63
C PRO A 322 7.59 -31.72 -6.19
N ASP A 323 8.65 -32.47 -5.89
CA ASP A 323 9.36 -32.49 -4.60
C ASP A 323 10.52 -31.48 -4.53
N ALA A 324 10.70 -30.66 -5.57
CA ALA A 324 11.72 -29.60 -5.55
C ALA A 324 11.44 -28.63 -4.40
N LYS A 325 12.46 -28.37 -3.59
CA LYS A 325 12.37 -27.35 -2.55
C LYS A 325 12.31 -25.96 -3.20
N LEU A 326 11.14 -25.35 -3.17
CA LEU A 326 10.92 -23.98 -3.62
C LEU A 326 10.86 -23.05 -2.40
N GLY A 327 11.29 -21.82 -2.59
CA GLY A 327 11.12 -20.79 -1.59
C GLY A 327 9.65 -20.59 -1.22
N THR A 328 9.40 -20.32 0.06
CA THR A 328 8.08 -19.99 0.58
C THR A 328 8.08 -18.58 1.14
N TYR A 329 6.97 -17.90 1.00
CA TYR A 329 6.79 -16.64 1.66
C TYR A 329 6.54 -16.88 3.16
N THR A 330 7.26 -16.15 4.00
CA THR A 330 7.20 -16.31 5.46
C THR A 330 6.33 -15.25 6.13
N GLY A 331 5.69 -14.38 5.36
CA GLY A 331 4.97 -13.23 5.91
C GLY A 331 5.89 -12.03 6.21
N LYS A 332 7.10 -12.00 5.65
CA LYS A 332 8.07 -10.94 5.94
C LYS A 332 7.56 -9.57 5.49
N VAL A 333 7.52 -8.65 6.45
CA VAL A 333 7.20 -7.23 6.26
C VAL A 333 8.27 -6.38 6.92
N MET A 334 8.59 -5.25 6.32
CA MET A 334 9.52 -4.26 6.88
C MET A 334 9.01 -2.85 6.57
N CYS A 335 8.80 -2.04 7.60
CA CYS A 335 8.36 -0.67 7.46
C CYS A 335 9.17 0.26 8.37
N PHE A 336 9.64 1.37 7.85
CA PHE A 336 10.08 2.47 8.69
C PHE A 336 8.84 3.16 9.29
N PHE A 337 8.97 3.62 10.53
CA PHE A 337 7.92 4.32 11.25
C PHE A 337 8.47 5.61 11.86
N GLU A 338 7.90 6.77 11.44
CA GLU A 338 8.25 8.09 11.99
C GLU A 338 7.51 8.33 13.31
N VAL A 339 8.21 8.93 14.27
CA VAL A 339 7.62 9.31 15.57
C VAL A 339 7.67 10.82 15.82
N GLY A 340 7.97 11.61 14.79
CA GLY A 340 8.19 13.05 14.91
C GLY A 340 9.60 13.41 15.36
N ASP A 341 9.91 14.69 15.47
CA ASP A 341 11.18 15.25 15.98
C ASP A 341 12.44 14.72 15.25
N GLY A 342 12.31 14.33 13.97
CA GLY A 342 13.39 13.74 13.20
C GLY A 342 13.85 12.37 13.74
N LYS A 343 12.97 11.65 14.40
CA LYS A 343 13.21 10.30 14.90
C LYS A 343 12.27 9.30 14.23
N GLY A 344 12.72 8.08 14.09
CA GLY A 344 11.93 6.97 13.57
C GLY A 344 12.37 5.66 14.20
N THR A 345 11.67 4.59 13.85
CA THR A 345 12.00 3.21 14.20
C THR A 345 11.78 2.30 13.00
N LEU A 346 12.06 1.02 13.15
CA LEU A 346 11.86 0.00 12.14
C LEU A 346 10.89 -1.06 12.67
N LEU A 347 9.84 -1.32 11.92
CA LEU A 347 8.94 -2.44 12.13
C LEU A 347 9.37 -3.57 11.19
N GLN A 348 9.76 -4.69 11.74
CA GLN A 348 10.07 -5.91 10.98
C GLN A 348 9.38 -7.09 11.66
N PHE A 349 8.65 -7.88 10.89
CA PHE A 349 7.90 -9.04 11.38
C PHE A 349 7.64 -10.04 10.25
N ASP A 350 7.21 -11.23 10.63
CA ASP A 350 6.73 -12.28 9.75
C ASP A 350 5.56 -13.04 10.41
N TYR A 351 5.14 -14.19 9.85
CA TYR A 351 4.02 -14.96 10.41
C TYR A 351 4.28 -15.51 11.81
N GLU A 352 5.54 -15.77 12.16
CA GLU A 352 5.92 -16.42 13.42
C GLU A 352 6.43 -15.41 14.47
N HIS A 353 6.99 -14.30 14.00
CA HIS A 353 7.67 -13.32 14.86
C HIS A 353 6.96 -11.96 14.75
N PRO A 354 6.23 -11.54 15.81
CA PRO A 354 5.70 -10.18 15.88
C PRO A 354 6.84 -9.15 15.92
N PRO A 355 6.60 -7.89 15.51
CA PRO A 355 7.63 -6.87 15.56
C PRO A 355 8.04 -6.55 16.99
N ASP A 356 9.35 -6.37 17.19
CA ASP A 356 9.94 -5.78 18.39
C ASP A 356 10.63 -4.46 17.98
N PRO A 357 9.88 -3.33 17.98
CA PRO A 357 10.40 -2.08 17.45
C PRO A 357 11.56 -1.56 18.30
N PRO A 358 12.74 -1.31 17.72
CA PRO A 358 13.82 -0.68 18.45
C PRO A 358 13.45 0.74 18.90
N ALA A 359 14.06 1.22 19.97
CA ALA A 359 13.82 2.57 20.47
C ALA A 359 14.00 3.61 19.36
N PRO A 360 13.04 4.54 19.19
CA PRO A 360 13.07 5.53 18.11
C PRO A 360 14.31 6.44 18.21
N ASN A 361 15.00 6.62 17.10
CA ASN A 361 16.17 7.48 17.03
C ASN A 361 16.37 8.11 15.64
N ARG A 362 17.35 9.02 15.54
CA ARG A 362 17.65 9.75 14.29
C ARG A 362 18.25 8.86 13.19
N LEU A 363 18.87 7.73 13.51
CA LEU A 363 19.46 6.84 12.51
C LEU A 363 18.36 6.14 11.71
N TRP A 364 17.28 5.71 12.35
CA TRP A 364 16.14 5.12 11.67
C TRP A 364 15.42 6.12 10.77
N HIS A 365 15.26 7.37 11.23
CA HIS A 365 14.75 8.45 10.38
C HIS A 365 15.65 8.65 9.14
N LEU A 366 16.97 8.75 9.34
CA LEU A 366 17.93 8.86 8.23
C LEU A 366 17.84 7.66 7.28
N GLY A 367 17.69 6.44 7.82
CA GLY A 367 17.48 5.22 7.04
C GLY A 367 16.27 5.34 6.12
N LYS A 368 15.14 5.82 6.62
CA LYS A 368 13.93 6.09 5.83
C LYS A 368 14.18 7.13 4.73
N VAL A 369 14.86 8.22 5.05
CA VAL A 369 15.22 9.27 4.07
C VAL A 369 16.11 8.72 2.96
N VAL A 370 17.13 7.92 3.30
CA VAL A 370 18.01 7.26 2.32
C VAL A 370 17.22 6.28 1.45
N PHE A 371 16.37 5.45 2.05
CA PHE A 371 15.50 4.52 1.31
C PHE A 371 14.63 5.27 0.29
N ASN A 372 13.96 6.34 0.71
CA ASN A 372 13.12 7.15 -0.18
C ASN A 372 13.92 7.73 -1.37
N ARG A 373 15.13 8.23 -1.14
CA ARG A 373 16.00 8.80 -2.19
C ARG A 373 16.54 7.75 -3.15
N THR A 374 16.77 6.54 -2.69
CA THR A 374 17.35 5.45 -3.47
C THR A 374 16.32 4.56 -4.14
N TYR A 375 15.04 4.67 -3.79
CA TYR A 375 13.95 3.82 -4.24
C TYR A 375 13.98 3.53 -5.75
N TRP A 376 14.04 4.58 -6.57
CA TRP A 376 14.01 4.47 -8.05
C TRP A 376 15.17 3.67 -8.66
N HIS A 377 16.26 3.53 -7.92
CA HIS A 377 17.46 2.83 -8.36
C HIS A 377 17.60 1.42 -7.78
N THR A 378 16.78 1.09 -6.80
CA THR A 378 16.85 -0.14 -6.01
C THR A 378 15.62 -1.01 -6.21
N VAL A 379 14.53 -0.76 -5.50
CA VAL A 379 13.36 -1.62 -5.39
C VAL A 379 12.73 -1.99 -6.74
N PRO A 380 12.28 -1.05 -7.59
CA PRO A 380 11.66 -1.41 -8.86
C PRO A 380 12.61 -2.19 -9.78
N LYS A 381 13.90 -1.95 -9.63
CA LYS A 381 14.94 -2.62 -10.42
C LYS A 381 15.45 -3.93 -9.81
N GLY A 382 14.86 -4.37 -8.69
CA GLY A 382 15.27 -5.62 -8.01
C GLY A 382 16.75 -5.66 -7.64
N ARG A 383 17.29 -4.58 -7.08
CA ARG A 383 18.68 -4.45 -6.67
C ARG A 383 18.87 -4.49 -5.15
N VAL A 384 17.83 -4.68 -4.40
CA VAL A 384 17.78 -4.89 -2.95
C VAL A 384 16.91 -6.07 -2.63
#